data_56a3ef587e7f63765c30f61481437548
#
_entry.id   56a3ef587e7f63765c30f61481437548
#
_cell.length_a   1.000
_cell.length_b   1.000
_cell.length_c   1.000
_cell.angle_alpha   90.00
_cell.angle_beta   90.00
_cell.angle_gamma   90.00
#
_symmetry.space_group_name_H-M   'P 1'
#
loop_
_entity.id
_entity.type
_entity.pdbx_description
1 polymer ?
#
loop_
_entity_poly.entity_id
_entity_poly.type
_entity_poly.pdbx_seq_one_letter_code
_entity_poly.pdbx_strand_id
1 'polypeptide(L)'
;MLIMNKRTIVWMFFGFLMSVAAIGPAQANTLVVDGTIFKQTSGTTFDTWNINIPTGGNFIVDVLAYEASQSNVATAGYITADLNGDGELTWLDADTYFYQNTGLPLVAADALVRGDDINNNTPVYQNGLTALTSPVTLTSLTQSEGATDGSIHFRRDPAYSVTAAPGTYRFLMADFRLDPAEAAGGINTADNFSPPTGFVGGITNHADYRIAFRSDTLHFSLDGNTITVSPVPVPAAVYLFGSGLIGLAGLARCKFSA
;
A
#
# COMPACT_ATOMS: atom_id res chain seq x y z
N MET A 1 -16.51 -59.18 -5.96
CA MET A 1 -17.34 -58.21 -6.71
C MET A 1 -18.14 -57.40 -5.70
N LEU A 2 -17.65 -56.18 -5.39
CA LEU A 2 -18.27 -55.32 -4.38
C LEU A 2 -19.38 -54.52 -5.07
N ILE A 3 -20.63 -54.89 -4.79
CA ILE A 3 -21.79 -54.15 -5.31
C ILE A 3 -21.96 -52.89 -4.44
N MET A 4 -21.42 -51.78 -4.89
CA MET A 4 -21.66 -50.48 -4.26
C MET A 4 -23.13 -50.10 -4.45
N ASN A 5 -23.85 -49.95 -3.34
CA ASN A 5 -25.24 -49.56 -3.31
C ASN A 5 -25.39 -48.12 -3.83
N LYS A 6 -26.36 -47.85 -4.71
CA LYS A 6 -26.62 -46.54 -5.33
C LYS A 6 -26.75 -45.42 -4.30
N ARG A 7 -27.19 -45.72 -3.08
CA ARG A 7 -27.29 -44.76 -1.96
C ARG A 7 -25.92 -44.29 -1.47
N THR A 8 -24.90 -45.12 -1.47
CA THR A 8 -23.54 -44.75 -1.02
C THR A 8 -22.88 -43.77 -1.97
N ILE A 9 -23.16 -43.89 -3.27
CA ILE A 9 -22.65 -42.97 -4.31
C ILE A 9 -23.27 -41.56 -4.15
N VAL A 10 -24.56 -41.46 -3.82
CA VAL A 10 -25.26 -40.17 -3.62
C VAL A 10 -24.70 -39.44 -2.40
N TRP A 11 -24.41 -40.14 -1.31
CA TRP A 11 -23.83 -39.51 -0.12
C TRP A 11 -22.38 -39.04 -0.33
N MET A 12 -21.57 -39.75 -1.12
CA MET A 12 -20.24 -39.26 -1.50
C MET A 12 -20.31 -37.98 -2.36
N PHE A 13 -21.29 -37.89 -3.29
CA PHE A 13 -21.48 -36.68 -4.09
C PHE A 13 -21.97 -35.50 -3.27
N PHE A 14 -22.84 -35.74 -2.30
CA PHE A 14 -23.35 -34.65 -1.42
C PHE A 14 -22.29 -34.15 -0.46
N GLY A 15 -21.45 -35.04 0.09
CA GLY A 15 -20.31 -34.65 0.92
C GLY A 15 -19.26 -33.82 0.15
N PHE A 16 -19.08 -34.10 -1.15
CA PHE A 16 -18.16 -33.38 -2.00
C PHE A 16 -18.69 -31.96 -2.41
N LEU A 17 -20.01 -31.84 -2.63
CA LEU A 17 -20.62 -30.53 -2.94
C LEU A 17 -20.61 -29.58 -1.74
N MET A 18 -20.68 -30.09 -0.51
CA MET A 18 -20.64 -29.24 0.70
C MET A 18 -19.25 -28.67 0.99
N SER A 19 -18.18 -29.33 0.55
CA SER A 19 -16.81 -28.82 0.76
C SER A 19 -16.40 -27.69 -0.20
N VAL A 20 -17.15 -27.50 -1.30
CA VAL A 20 -16.89 -26.42 -2.28
C VAL A 20 -17.46 -25.06 -1.82
N ALA A 21 -18.44 -25.07 -0.90
CA ALA A 21 -19.11 -23.84 -0.43
C ALA A 21 -18.26 -22.99 0.54
N ALA A 22 -17.06 -23.42 0.90
CA ALA A 22 -16.21 -22.72 1.87
C ALA A 22 -15.02 -21.96 1.24
N ILE A 23 -15.03 -21.76 -0.08
CA ILE A 23 -14.05 -20.88 -0.72
C ILE A 23 -14.57 -19.45 -0.55
N GLY A 24 -14.27 -18.86 0.58
CA GLY A 24 -14.45 -17.41 0.73
C GLY A 24 -13.59 -16.68 -0.32
N PRO A 25 -14.05 -15.53 -0.82
CA PRO A 25 -13.22 -14.69 -1.66
C PRO A 25 -11.90 -14.38 -0.94
N ALA A 26 -10.79 -14.38 -1.68
CA ALA A 26 -9.55 -13.82 -1.14
C ALA A 26 -9.86 -12.40 -0.67
N GLN A 27 -9.73 -12.12 0.61
CA GLN A 27 -9.94 -10.77 1.12
C GLN A 27 -8.75 -9.92 0.68
N ALA A 28 -9.07 -8.79 0.07
CA ALA A 28 -8.11 -7.72 -0.11
C ALA A 28 -7.43 -7.42 1.23
N ASN A 29 -6.11 -7.42 1.24
CA ASN A 29 -5.37 -7.16 2.46
C ASN A 29 -4.98 -5.69 2.48
N THR A 30 -5.38 -5.01 3.53
CA THR A 30 -5.02 -3.62 3.79
C THR A 30 -4.26 -3.56 5.10
N LEU A 31 -3.08 -2.95 5.07
CA LEU A 31 -2.35 -2.53 6.25
C LEU A 31 -2.45 -1.02 6.33
N VAL A 32 -2.86 -0.52 7.48
CA VAL A 32 -2.86 0.91 7.79
C VAL A 32 -1.75 1.18 8.80
N VAL A 33 -0.99 2.24 8.56
CA VAL A 33 -0.01 2.79 9.49
C VAL A 33 -0.28 4.27 9.66
N ASP A 34 -0.27 4.73 10.90
CA ASP A 34 -0.39 6.14 11.27
C ASP A 34 0.97 6.64 11.74
N GLY A 35 1.24 7.93 11.55
CA GLY A 35 2.45 8.58 12.01
C GLY A 35 2.31 10.08 12.14
N THR A 36 3.36 10.74 12.62
CA THR A 36 3.34 12.15 12.96
C THR A 36 4.64 12.82 12.49
N ILE A 37 4.51 13.86 11.70
CA ILE A 37 5.63 14.72 11.29
C ILE A 37 5.73 15.89 12.26
N PHE A 38 6.89 16.05 12.87
CA PHE A 38 7.13 17.10 13.85
C PHE A 38 7.90 18.25 13.24
N LYS A 39 7.43 19.47 13.54
CA LYS A 39 8.16 20.67 13.24
C LYS A 39 9.44 20.77 14.07
N GLN A 40 10.51 21.14 13.44
CA GLN A 40 11.81 21.38 14.05
C GLN A 40 12.16 22.88 14.01
N THR A 41 13.26 23.26 14.64
CA THR A 41 13.76 24.64 14.55
C THR A 41 14.06 25.06 13.10
N SER A 42 14.45 24.09 12.27
CA SER A 42 14.68 24.24 10.84
C SER A 42 14.11 23.03 10.15
N GLY A 43 12.95 23.20 9.48
CA GLY A 43 12.30 22.11 8.75
C GLY A 43 11.43 21.19 9.61
N THR A 44 11.30 19.92 9.18
CA THR A 44 10.53 18.88 9.85
C THR A 44 11.31 17.58 10.02
N THR A 45 10.77 16.70 10.86
CA THR A 45 11.09 15.28 10.81
C THR A 45 10.51 14.65 9.54
N PHE A 46 10.89 13.42 9.29
CA PHE A 46 10.23 12.48 8.38
C PHE A 46 10.26 11.09 8.99
N ASP A 47 9.31 10.26 8.58
CA ASP A 47 9.22 8.90 9.08
C ASP A 47 9.75 7.89 8.07
N THR A 48 10.21 6.73 8.59
CA THR A 48 10.76 5.66 7.76
C THR A 48 10.24 4.30 8.18
N TRP A 49 9.87 3.47 7.19
CA TRP A 49 9.57 2.05 7.36
C TRP A 49 10.51 1.20 6.52
N ASN A 50 10.91 0.07 7.06
CA ASN A 50 11.53 -0.97 6.25
C ASN A 50 10.43 -1.74 5.54
N ILE A 51 10.57 -1.98 4.25
CA ILE A 51 9.64 -2.83 3.48
C ILE A 51 10.41 -4.03 2.95
N ASN A 52 9.99 -5.22 3.35
CA ASN A 52 10.53 -6.48 2.88
C ASN A 52 9.56 -7.13 1.90
N ILE A 53 9.98 -7.30 0.64
CA ILE A 53 9.17 -7.87 -0.45
C ILE A 53 9.90 -9.09 -1.02
N PRO A 54 9.80 -10.28 -0.41
CA PRO A 54 10.63 -11.42 -0.79
C PRO A 54 10.33 -11.98 -2.18
N THR A 55 9.13 -11.76 -2.72
CA THR A 55 8.69 -12.32 -4.01
C THR A 55 8.42 -11.27 -5.09
N GLY A 56 8.58 -9.97 -4.75
CA GLY A 56 8.09 -8.89 -5.61
C GLY A 56 6.56 -8.82 -5.60
N GLY A 57 5.99 -7.83 -6.29
CA GLY A 57 4.55 -7.72 -6.45
C GLY A 57 4.03 -6.32 -6.72
N ASN A 58 2.70 -6.24 -6.81
CA ASN A 58 1.97 -5.00 -7.07
C ASN A 58 1.06 -4.69 -5.89
N PHE A 59 1.09 -3.44 -5.44
CA PHE A 59 0.23 -2.94 -4.37
C PHE A 59 0.00 -1.43 -4.52
N ILE A 60 -0.99 -0.93 -3.83
CA ILE A 60 -1.31 0.49 -3.77
C ILE A 60 -0.76 1.06 -2.46
N VAL A 61 -0.18 2.23 -2.55
CA VAL A 61 0.09 3.13 -1.42
C VAL A 61 -0.85 4.31 -1.55
N ASP A 62 -1.54 4.64 -0.47
CA ASP A 62 -2.53 5.70 -0.40
C ASP A 62 -2.32 6.46 0.92
N VAL A 63 -2.01 7.74 0.81
CA VAL A 63 -1.68 8.60 1.96
C VAL A 63 -2.82 9.57 2.20
N LEU A 64 -3.21 9.73 3.43
CA LEU A 64 -4.13 10.75 3.91
C LEU A 64 -3.39 11.64 4.92
N ALA A 65 -3.12 12.86 4.52
CA ALA A 65 -2.40 13.85 5.33
C ALA A 65 -2.88 15.28 5.09
N TYR A 66 -3.82 15.47 4.15
CA TYR A 66 -4.37 16.77 3.79
C TYR A 66 -5.89 16.77 3.87
N GLU A 67 -6.42 17.33 4.93
CA GLU A 67 -7.83 17.24 5.29
C GLU A 67 -8.63 18.50 4.90
N ALA A 68 -8.33 19.06 3.75
CA ALA A 68 -9.06 20.19 3.19
C ALA A 68 -9.28 20.07 1.68
N SER A 69 -10.38 20.61 1.19
CA SER A 69 -10.78 20.54 -0.23
C SER A 69 -10.02 21.50 -1.15
N GLN A 70 -9.30 22.45 -0.61
CA GLN A 70 -8.60 23.49 -1.36
C GLN A 70 -7.14 23.58 -0.92
N SER A 71 -6.26 23.76 -1.87
CA SER A 71 -4.83 23.99 -1.61
C SER A 71 -4.52 25.34 -0.94
N ASN A 72 -5.50 26.21 -0.83
CA ASN A 72 -5.39 27.49 -0.15
C ASN A 72 -6.62 27.72 0.72
N VAL A 73 -6.44 27.71 2.02
CA VAL A 73 -7.50 27.93 3.01
C VAL A 73 -8.06 29.35 3.03
N ALA A 74 -7.36 30.31 2.44
CA ALA A 74 -7.91 31.65 2.21
C ALA A 74 -8.99 31.65 1.11
N THR A 75 -9.15 30.56 0.35
CA THR A 75 -10.20 30.44 -0.65
C THR A 75 -11.56 30.24 0.04
N ALA A 76 -12.50 31.14 -0.23
CA ALA A 76 -13.84 31.03 0.34
C ALA A 76 -14.50 29.70 -0.06
N GLY A 77 -15.15 29.04 0.93
CA GLY A 77 -15.91 27.80 0.70
C GLY A 77 -15.09 26.51 0.71
N TYR A 78 -13.85 26.52 1.17
CA TYR A 78 -13.12 25.27 1.41
C TYR A 78 -13.81 24.44 2.50
N ILE A 79 -13.73 23.13 2.35
CA ILE A 79 -14.28 22.17 3.29
C ILE A 79 -13.10 21.50 4.02
N THR A 80 -13.23 21.32 5.32
CA THR A 80 -12.35 20.52 6.15
C THR A 80 -13.16 19.39 6.78
N ALA A 81 -12.53 18.25 6.96
CA ALA A 81 -13.11 17.13 7.69
C ALA A 81 -11.97 16.33 8.32
N ASP A 82 -12.15 15.95 9.57
CA ASP A 82 -11.29 14.96 10.23
C ASP A 82 -11.54 13.58 9.58
N LEU A 83 -10.73 13.25 8.60
CA LEU A 83 -10.91 12.07 7.75
C LEU A 83 -10.27 10.82 8.34
N ASN A 84 -9.22 10.99 9.12
CA ASN A 84 -8.55 9.88 9.80
C ASN A 84 -9.19 9.58 11.17
N GLY A 85 -10.00 10.50 11.72
CA GLY A 85 -10.77 10.31 12.95
C GLY A 85 -9.95 10.47 14.23
N ASP A 86 -8.84 11.20 14.18
CA ASP A 86 -7.95 11.43 15.34
C ASP A 86 -8.35 12.67 16.17
N GLY A 87 -9.26 13.48 15.68
CA GLY A 87 -9.75 14.70 16.35
C GLY A 87 -8.95 15.95 15.98
N GLU A 88 -8.01 15.85 15.07
CA GLU A 88 -7.19 16.95 14.55
C GLU A 88 -7.50 17.20 13.08
N LEU A 89 -7.02 18.31 12.55
CA LEU A 89 -7.08 18.64 11.12
C LEU A 89 -5.67 18.93 10.65
N THR A 90 -5.15 18.11 9.77
CA THR A 90 -3.84 18.31 9.18
C THR A 90 -3.92 18.80 7.75
N TRP A 91 -2.94 19.62 7.36
CA TRP A 91 -2.77 20.13 6.00
C TRP A 91 -1.33 19.91 5.56
N LEU A 92 -0.90 18.66 5.68
CA LEU A 92 0.42 18.27 5.26
C LEU A 92 0.41 17.97 3.76
N ASP A 93 1.26 18.65 3.02
CA ASP A 93 1.54 18.32 1.63
C ASP A 93 2.52 17.14 1.60
N ALA A 94 1.98 15.96 1.57
CA ALA A 94 2.75 14.76 1.81
C ALA A 94 3.67 14.40 0.65
N ASP A 95 4.86 13.93 0.97
CA ASP A 95 5.85 13.46 0.03
C ASP A 95 6.40 12.09 0.46
N THR A 96 6.46 11.15 -0.47
CA THR A 96 6.88 9.78 -0.17
C THR A 96 8.03 9.34 -1.07
N TYR A 97 8.89 8.47 -0.53
CA TYR A 97 10.01 7.90 -1.28
C TYR A 97 10.15 6.41 -1.04
N PHE A 98 10.64 5.72 -2.06
CA PHE A 98 11.27 4.41 -1.91
C PHE A 98 12.77 4.55 -2.07
N TYR A 99 13.50 3.95 -1.15
CA TYR A 99 14.96 3.84 -1.17
C TYR A 99 15.34 2.37 -1.21
N GLN A 100 16.47 2.06 -1.84
CA GLN A 100 17.10 0.76 -1.67
C GLN A 100 17.56 0.63 -0.22
N ASN A 101 17.18 -0.46 0.46
CA ASN A 101 17.70 -0.72 1.80
C ASN A 101 19.04 -1.46 1.70
N THR A 102 20.11 -0.71 1.83
CA THR A 102 21.50 -1.24 1.80
C THR A 102 21.98 -1.70 3.19
N GLY A 103 21.13 -1.57 4.23
CA GLY A 103 21.49 -1.85 5.62
C GLY A 103 22.36 -0.76 6.27
N LEU A 104 22.68 0.29 5.55
CA LEU A 104 23.47 1.46 6.01
C LEU A 104 22.52 2.62 6.35
N PRO A 105 23.03 3.71 6.93
CA PRO A 105 22.29 4.97 6.99
C PRO A 105 21.79 5.37 5.60
N LEU A 106 20.67 6.12 5.55
CA LEU A 106 20.17 6.66 4.28
C LEU A 106 21.24 7.47 3.58
N VAL A 107 21.40 7.23 2.28
CA VAL A 107 22.24 8.04 1.42
C VAL A 107 21.44 8.45 0.18
N ALA A 108 21.69 9.65 -0.34
CA ALA A 108 20.93 10.18 -1.47
C ALA A 108 20.94 9.27 -2.70
N ALA A 109 22.04 8.54 -2.92
CA ALA A 109 22.19 7.62 -4.05
C ALA A 109 21.28 6.38 -3.99
N ASP A 110 20.74 6.05 -2.82
CA ASP A 110 19.83 4.90 -2.64
C ASP A 110 18.37 5.25 -2.98
N ALA A 111 18.04 6.54 -3.21
CA ALA A 111 16.70 6.96 -3.60
C ALA A 111 16.32 6.37 -4.97
N LEU A 112 15.18 5.72 -5.03
CA LEU A 112 14.69 5.02 -6.23
C LEU A 112 13.61 5.82 -6.94
N VAL A 113 12.53 6.13 -6.23
CA VAL A 113 11.35 6.81 -6.78
C VAL A 113 10.71 7.69 -5.73
N ARG A 114 10.01 8.73 -6.19
CA ARG A 114 9.22 9.65 -5.36
C ARG A 114 7.77 9.61 -5.79
N GLY A 115 6.86 9.59 -4.82
CA GLY A 115 5.42 9.78 -5.00
C GLY A 115 5.01 11.10 -4.33
N ASP A 116 4.24 11.92 -5.04
CA ASP A 116 3.90 13.30 -4.64
C ASP A 116 2.38 13.50 -4.51
N ASP A 117 1.61 13.28 -5.55
CA ASP A 117 0.17 13.58 -5.59
C ASP A 117 -0.67 12.42 -6.13
N ILE A 118 -2.01 12.51 -5.92
CA ILE A 118 -2.98 11.72 -6.68
C ILE A 118 -3.30 12.47 -7.97
N ASN A 119 -2.74 12.21 -9.07
CA ASN A 119 -3.31 12.61 -10.34
C ASN A 119 -2.53 12.01 -11.51
N ASN A 120 -3.18 11.91 -12.66
CA ASN A 120 -2.61 11.34 -13.88
C ASN A 120 -1.45 12.15 -14.47
N ASN A 121 -1.25 13.38 -14.01
CA ASN A 121 -0.22 14.28 -14.51
C ASN A 121 0.92 14.45 -13.52
N THR A 122 0.88 13.76 -12.40
CA THR A 122 1.92 13.88 -11.39
C THR A 122 3.16 13.17 -11.83
N PRO A 123 4.27 13.86 -11.88
CA PRO A 123 5.52 13.23 -12.20
C PRO A 123 5.92 12.30 -11.06
N VAL A 124 6.05 11.04 -11.37
CA VAL A 124 6.78 10.09 -10.54
C VAL A 124 8.24 10.28 -10.89
N TYR A 125 9.01 10.79 -9.95
CA TYR A 125 10.43 11.04 -10.16
C TYR A 125 11.24 9.79 -9.83
N GLN A 126 12.05 9.38 -10.77
CA GLN A 126 13.10 8.40 -10.53
C GLN A 126 14.40 9.17 -10.34
N ASN A 127 14.88 9.25 -9.13
CA ASN A 127 15.98 10.11 -8.76
C ASN A 127 17.30 9.60 -9.35
N GLY A 128 17.68 10.17 -10.49
CA GLY A 128 18.91 9.82 -11.19
C GLY A 128 18.94 8.44 -11.87
N LEU A 129 17.87 7.64 -11.73
CA LEU A 129 17.74 6.36 -12.40
C LEU A 129 16.85 6.48 -13.64
N THR A 130 17.19 5.76 -14.70
CA THR A 130 16.25 5.60 -15.80
C THR A 130 15.14 4.63 -15.41
N ALA A 131 13.92 4.86 -15.92
CA ALA A 131 12.74 4.03 -15.62
C ALA A 131 12.96 2.52 -15.79
N LEU A 132 13.90 2.14 -16.62
CA LEU A 132 14.22 0.75 -16.96
C LEU A 132 15.12 0.04 -15.93
N THR A 133 15.74 0.75 -15.01
CA THR A 133 16.72 0.18 -14.06
C THR A 133 16.26 0.20 -12.61
N SER A 134 15.17 0.91 -12.30
CA SER A 134 14.66 0.95 -10.94
C SER A 134 13.95 -0.37 -10.58
N PRO A 135 14.29 -0.98 -9.44
CA PRO A 135 13.58 -2.15 -8.93
C PRO A 135 12.15 -1.81 -8.43
N VAL A 136 11.83 -0.52 -8.30
CA VAL A 136 10.51 0.00 -7.92
C VAL A 136 10.05 0.97 -8.98
N THR A 137 8.82 0.81 -9.44
CA THR A 137 8.14 1.76 -10.32
C THR A 137 6.81 2.17 -9.71
N LEU A 138 6.47 3.44 -9.86
CA LEU A 138 5.18 3.98 -9.44
C LEU A 138 4.34 4.30 -10.67
N THR A 139 3.04 4.05 -10.56
CA THR A 139 2.04 4.42 -11.58
C THR A 139 0.97 5.26 -10.90
N SER A 140 0.74 6.46 -11.41
CA SER A 140 -0.30 7.35 -10.89
C SER A 140 -1.67 6.69 -10.98
N LEU A 141 -2.48 6.89 -9.95
CA LEU A 141 -3.89 6.51 -9.93
C LEU A 141 -4.75 7.65 -10.48
N THR A 142 -5.99 7.34 -10.81
CA THR A 142 -7.01 8.37 -10.99
C THR A 142 -7.43 8.93 -9.63
N GLN A 143 -7.97 10.15 -9.60
CA GLN A 143 -8.46 10.74 -8.35
C GLN A 143 -9.46 9.83 -7.63
N SER A 144 -10.36 9.17 -8.36
CA SER A 144 -11.34 8.26 -7.76
C SER A 144 -10.72 6.99 -7.18
N GLU A 145 -9.56 6.55 -7.67
CA GLU A 145 -8.83 5.40 -7.14
C GLU A 145 -8.01 5.76 -5.91
N GLY A 146 -7.44 6.97 -5.88
CA GLY A 146 -6.63 7.46 -4.78
C GLY A 146 -7.41 8.14 -3.66
N ALA A 147 -8.69 8.45 -3.83
CA ALA A 147 -9.53 9.07 -2.81
C ALA A 147 -10.39 8.04 -2.04
N THR A 148 -9.97 6.79 -1.97
CA THR A 148 -10.74 5.73 -1.28
C THR A 148 -10.65 5.82 0.23
N ASP A 149 -9.69 6.54 0.76
CA ASP A 149 -9.49 6.86 2.17
C ASP A 149 -10.28 8.10 2.62
N GLY A 150 -10.93 8.81 1.69
CA GLY A 150 -11.67 10.02 1.94
C GLY A 150 -10.94 11.31 1.55
N SER A 151 -9.71 11.22 1.01
CA SER A 151 -8.94 12.38 0.54
C SER A 151 -9.79 13.34 -0.30
N ILE A 152 -9.77 14.61 0.07
CA ILE A 152 -10.59 15.65 -0.57
C ILE A 152 -9.77 16.38 -1.65
N HIS A 153 -8.47 16.52 -1.43
CA HIS A 153 -7.60 17.31 -2.28
C HIS A 153 -6.55 16.44 -2.99
N PHE A 154 -6.78 16.18 -4.27
CA PHE A 154 -6.00 15.24 -5.09
C PHE A 154 -4.56 15.67 -5.41
N ARG A 155 -4.11 16.82 -4.97
CA ARG A 155 -2.75 17.34 -5.19
C ARG A 155 -1.94 17.47 -3.90
N ARG A 156 -2.35 16.78 -2.85
CA ARG A 156 -1.69 16.91 -1.54
C ARG A 156 -1.43 15.57 -0.88
N ASP A 157 -2.24 14.57 -1.25
CA ASP A 157 -2.11 13.22 -0.73
C ASP A 157 -1.57 12.30 -1.82
N PRO A 158 -0.38 11.72 -1.67
CA PRO A 158 0.15 10.78 -2.64
C PRO A 158 -0.68 9.50 -2.66
N ALA A 159 -1.15 9.10 -3.85
CA ALA A 159 -1.70 7.77 -4.06
C ALA A 159 -1.26 7.21 -5.40
N TYR A 160 -0.72 5.99 -5.38
CA TYR A 160 -0.14 5.37 -6.56
C TYR A 160 -0.08 3.85 -6.42
N SER A 161 -0.04 3.18 -7.57
CA SER A 161 0.28 1.76 -7.64
C SER A 161 1.80 1.57 -7.69
N VAL A 162 2.28 0.66 -6.87
CA VAL A 162 3.68 0.25 -6.78
C VAL A 162 3.86 -1.08 -7.49
N THR A 163 4.85 -1.18 -8.36
CA THR A 163 5.40 -2.44 -8.83
C THR A 163 6.82 -2.56 -8.30
N ALA A 164 7.08 -3.55 -7.45
CA ALA A 164 8.38 -3.76 -6.84
C ALA A 164 8.96 -5.13 -7.17
N ALA A 165 10.25 -5.18 -7.49
CA ALA A 165 11.02 -6.41 -7.56
C ALA A 165 11.21 -7.03 -6.16
N PRO A 166 11.58 -8.32 -6.05
CA PRO A 166 11.99 -8.89 -4.79
C PRO A 166 13.16 -8.09 -4.18
N GLY A 167 13.04 -7.75 -2.88
CA GLY A 167 14.07 -6.96 -2.22
C GLY A 167 13.64 -6.40 -0.87
N THR A 168 14.56 -5.65 -0.27
CA THR A 168 14.31 -4.84 0.91
C THR A 168 14.45 -3.37 0.57
N TYR A 169 13.49 -2.59 1.01
CA TYR A 169 13.40 -1.16 0.72
C TYR A 169 13.19 -0.38 2.00
N ARG A 170 13.44 0.92 1.95
CA ARG A 170 12.94 1.89 2.93
C ARG A 170 11.90 2.75 2.27
N PHE A 171 10.78 2.90 2.92
CA PHE A 171 9.72 3.83 2.56
C PHE A 171 9.79 5.03 3.49
N LEU A 172 9.79 6.22 2.94
CA LEU A 172 9.82 7.48 3.68
C LEU A 172 8.50 8.22 3.48
N MET A 173 8.06 8.89 4.52
CA MET A 173 6.96 9.83 4.53
C MET A 173 7.43 11.16 5.11
N ALA A 174 7.19 12.25 4.42
CA ALA A 174 7.65 13.59 4.80
C ALA A 174 6.64 14.65 4.40
N ASP A 175 6.85 15.88 4.88
CA ASP A 175 6.27 17.07 4.28
C ASP A 175 6.98 17.41 2.96
N PHE A 176 6.25 18.03 2.05
CA PHE A 176 6.76 18.51 0.78
C PHE A 176 7.76 19.68 1.01
N ARG A 177 8.91 19.68 0.45
CA ARG A 177 9.49 18.70 -0.45
C ARG A 177 10.74 18.14 0.22
N LEU A 178 10.78 16.84 0.45
CA LEU A 178 11.99 16.20 0.93
C LEU A 178 12.98 16.00 -0.23
N ASP A 179 14.20 16.52 -0.09
CA ASP A 179 15.29 16.19 -1.02
C ASP A 179 16.05 14.95 -0.54
N PRO A 180 16.51 14.06 -1.42
CA PRO A 180 17.29 12.88 -1.02
C PRO A 180 18.56 13.19 -0.21
N ALA A 181 19.18 14.35 -0.42
CA ALA A 181 20.33 14.77 0.38
C ALA A 181 19.90 15.17 1.80
N GLU A 182 18.73 15.79 1.95
CA GLU A 182 18.13 16.11 3.24
C GLU A 182 17.74 14.85 4.00
N ALA A 183 17.12 13.88 3.33
CA ALA A 183 16.83 12.57 3.91
C ALA A 183 18.09 11.89 4.44
N ALA A 184 19.19 11.95 3.70
CA ALA A 184 20.48 11.46 4.15
C ALA A 184 21.04 12.26 5.35
N GLY A 185 20.71 13.54 5.44
CA GLY A 185 21.03 14.41 6.57
C GLY A 185 20.14 14.20 7.81
N GLY A 186 19.04 13.45 7.68
CA GLY A 186 18.14 13.15 8.79
C GLY A 186 17.12 14.22 9.12
N ILE A 187 16.94 15.22 8.26
CA ILE A 187 15.96 16.29 8.42
C ILE A 187 15.46 16.77 7.06
N ASN A 188 14.17 17.09 6.98
CA ASN A 188 13.58 17.82 5.86
C ASN A 188 13.67 19.32 6.14
N THR A 189 14.50 20.03 5.39
CA THR A 189 14.71 21.50 5.55
C THR A 189 13.80 22.31 4.64
N ALA A 190 13.11 21.69 3.69
CA ALA A 190 12.12 22.35 2.88
C ALA A 190 11.00 22.87 3.77
N ASP A 191 10.86 24.19 3.83
CA ASP A 191 9.98 24.87 4.77
C ASP A 191 8.67 25.24 4.06
N ASN A 192 7.75 24.30 3.97
CA ASN A 192 6.42 24.52 3.41
C ASN A 192 5.34 24.68 4.50
N PHE A 193 5.72 25.04 5.71
CA PHE A 193 4.82 25.18 6.85
C PHE A 193 3.91 26.40 6.82
N SER A 194 3.91 27.17 5.77
CA SER A 194 2.93 28.24 5.61
C SER A 194 1.62 27.66 5.13
N PRO A 195 0.46 28.07 5.68
CA PRO A 195 -0.82 27.74 5.09
C PRO A 195 -0.77 27.98 3.57
N PRO A 196 -1.26 27.11 2.73
CA PRO A 196 -2.18 26.01 2.96
C PRO A 196 -1.52 24.65 3.29
N THR A 197 -0.22 24.57 3.35
CA THR A 197 0.50 23.35 3.71
C THR A 197 1.02 23.46 5.13
N GLY A 198 1.03 22.36 5.88
CA GLY A 198 1.55 22.32 7.24
C GLY A 198 0.48 22.20 8.31
N PHE A 199 0.66 22.86 9.43
CA PHE A 199 -0.08 22.65 10.66
C PHE A 199 -1.26 23.61 10.81
N VAL A 200 -2.42 23.12 11.23
CA VAL A 200 -3.67 23.89 11.30
C VAL A 200 -4.35 23.83 12.66
N GLY A 201 -5.38 24.68 12.83
CA GLY A 201 -6.32 24.55 13.94
C GLY A 201 -5.72 24.80 15.31
N GLY A 202 -4.61 25.54 15.41
CA GLY A 202 -3.91 25.77 16.67
C GLY A 202 -2.78 24.75 16.93
N ILE A 203 -2.70 23.69 16.14
CA ILE A 203 -1.55 22.77 16.11
C ILE A 203 -0.43 23.46 15.36
N THR A 204 0.71 23.66 16.01
CA THR A 204 1.83 24.43 15.42
C THR A 204 3.13 23.64 15.40
N ASN A 205 3.15 22.44 15.88
CA ASN A 205 4.37 21.66 16.12
C ASN A 205 4.37 20.27 15.52
N HIS A 206 3.25 19.78 15.02
CA HIS A 206 3.16 18.47 14.38
C HIS A 206 1.99 18.42 13.38
N ALA A 207 2.02 17.41 12.52
CA ALA A 207 0.93 17.05 11.61
C ALA A 207 0.87 15.52 11.50
N ASP A 208 -0.31 14.96 11.68
CA ASP A 208 -0.54 13.53 11.61
C ASP A 208 -0.85 13.09 10.18
N TYR A 209 -0.63 11.82 9.90
CA TYR A 209 -0.94 11.22 8.62
C TYR A 209 -1.28 9.74 8.77
N ARG A 210 -1.97 9.23 7.79
CA ARG A 210 -2.29 7.81 7.63
C ARG A 210 -1.79 7.30 6.29
N ILE A 211 -1.24 6.08 6.27
CA ILE A 211 -0.86 5.41 5.02
C ILE A 211 -1.58 4.06 4.97
N ALA A 212 -2.28 3.81 3.87
CA ALA A 212 -2.88 2.52 3.57
C ALA A 212 -2.09 1.80 2.47
N PHE A 213 -1.57 0.62 2.79
CA PHE A 213 -1.00 -0.31 1.83
C PHE A 213 -2.07 -1.33 1.46
N ARG A 214 -2.42 -1.45 0.18
CA ARG A 214 -3.54 -2.30 -0.28
C ARG A 214 -3.12 -3.21 -1.43
N SER A 215 -3.57 -4.47 -1.40
CA SER A 215 -3.41 -5.41 -2.52
C SER A 215 -4.43 -6.53 -2.45
N ASP A 216 -4.89 -6.98 -3.62
CA ASP A 216 -5.75 -8.15 -3.74
C ASP A 216 -4.98 -9.47 -3.71
N THR A 217 -3.67 -9.43 -3.96
CA THR A 217 -2.82 -10.62 -4.13
C THR A 217 -1.72 -10.76 -3.10
N LEU A 218 -1.50 -9.70 -2.30
CA LEU A 218 -0.46 -9.66 -1.30
C LEU A 218 -1.05 -9.47 0.09
N HIS A 219 -0.37 -10.05 1.07
CA HIS A 219 -0.61 -9.87 2.49
C HIS A 219 0.48 -8.98 3.09
N PHE A 220 0.06 -8.03 3.91
CA PHE A 220 0.95 -7.14 4.64
C PHE A 220 0.93 -7.48 6.12
N SER A 221 2.10 -7.48 6.75
CA SER A 221 2.23 -7.57 8.20
C SER A 221 3.22 -6.53 8.69
N LEU A 222 2.94 -5.94 9.85
CA LEU A 222 3.79 -4.94 10.50
C LEU A 222 4.41 -5.53 11.76
N ASP A 223 5.72 -5.39 11.89
CA ASP A 223 6.47 -5.70 13.09
C ASP A 223 7.43 -4.54 13.40
N GLY A 224 7.13 -3.80 14.45
CA GLY A 224 7.82 -2.52 14.74
C GLY A 224 7.64 -1.55 13.56
N ASN A 225 8.73 -1.15 12.94
CA ASN A 225 8.74 -0.31 11.74
C ASN A 225 9.02 -1.11 10.44
N THR A 226 8.83 -2.42 10.47
CA THR A 226 9.07 -3.30 9.30
C THR A 226 7.77 -3.85 8.76
N ILE A 227 7.48 -3.51 7.53
CA ILE A 227 6.36 -4.04 6.75
C ILE A 227 6.87 -5.21 5.92
N THR A 228 6.31 -6.40 6.12
CA THR A 228 6.60 -7.57 5.29
C THR A 228 5.43 -7.80 4.34
N VAL A 229 5.76 -7.91 3.06
CA VAL A 229 4.82 -8.13 1.96
C VAL A 229 5.01 -9.56 1.44
N SER A 230 3.96 -10.36 1.49
CA SER A 230 3.98 -11.76 1.05
C SER A 230 2.77 -12.10 0.19
N PRO A 231 2.85 -13.10 -0.70
CA PRO A 231 1.66 -13.56 -1.41
C PRO A 231 0.58 -14.03 -0.45
N VAL A 232 -0.69 -13.74 -0.79
CA VAL A 232 -1.83 -14.31 -0.05
C VAL A 232 -1.77 -15.84 -0.18
N PRO A 233 -1.80 -16.59 0.92
CA PRO A 233 -1.79 -18.03 0.86
C PRO A 233 -2.98 -18.57 0.06
N VAL A 234 -2.72 -19.38 -0.95
CA VAL A 234 -3.79 -20.03 -1.71
C VAL A 234 -4.55 -20.96 -0.77
N PRO A 235 -5.87 -20.83 -0.61
CA PRO A 235 -6.64 -21.69 0.27
C PRO A 235 -6.41 -23.17 -0.07
N ALA A 236 -6.17 -23.99 0.94
CA ALA A 236 -5.94 -25.42 0.76
C ALA A 236 -7.09 -26.10 -0.03
N ALA A 237 -8.29 -25.51 0.01
CA ALA A 237 -9.45 -25.94 -0.77
C ALA A 237 -9.18 -25.99 -2.29
N VAL A 238 -8.35 -25.08 -2.83
CA VAL A 238 -8.00 -25.08 -4.27
C VAL A 238 -7.17 -26.31 -4.62
N TYR A 239 -6.22 -26.70 -3.77
CA TYR A 239 -5.42 -27.92 -3.95
C TYR A 239 -6.27 -29.18 -3.79
N LEU A 240 -7.18 -29.20 -2.81
CA LEU A 240 -8.11 -30.32 -2.60
C LEU A 240 -9.09 -30.46 -3.77
N PHE A 241 -9.60 -29.33 -4.29
CA PHE A 241 -10.48 -29.34 -5.45
C PHE A 241 -9.74 -29.84 -6.70
N GLY A 242 -8.55 -29.33 -6.97
CA GLY A 242 -7.72 -29.77 -8.11
C GLY A 242 -7.37 -31.26 -8.03
N SER A 243 -6.95 -31.75 -6.87
CA SER A 243 -6.62 -33.16 -6.66
C SER A 243 -7.87 -34.06 -6.74
N GLY A 244 -9.01 -33.55 -6.23
CA GLY A 244 -10.30 -34.25 -6.33
C GLY A 244 -10.76 -34.44 -7.78
N LEU A 245 -10.63 -33.40 -8.62
CA LEU A 245 -10.94 -33.48 -10.06
C LEU A 245 -10.04 -34.45 -10.80
N ILE A 246 -8.74 -34.45 -10.51
CA ILE A 246 -7.78 -35.41 -11.09
C ILE A 246 -8.13 -36.83 -10.69
N GLY A 247 -8.49 -37.06 -9.41
CA GLY A 247 -8.94 -38.34 -8.90
C GLY A 247 -10.21 -38.84 -9.60
N LEU A 248 -11.19 -37.98 -9.80
CA LEU A 248 -12.43 -38.30 -10.52
C LEU A 248 -12.18 -38.61 -12.00
N ALA A 249 -11.31 -37.85 -12.67
CA ALA A 249 -10.92 -38.12 -14.06
C ALA A 249 -10.19 -39.47 -14.21
N GLY A 250 -9.36 -39.83 -13.23
CA GLY A 250 -8.70 -41.13 -13.15
C GLY A 250 -9.70 -42.30 -13.02
N LEU A 251 -10.68 -42.16 -12.13
CA LEU A 251 -11.73 -43.13 -11.94
C LEU A 251 -12.63 -43.28 -13.19
N ALA A 252 -12.93 -42.19 -13.88
CA ALA A 252 -13.70 -42.23 -15.12
C ALA A 252 -12.96 -43.00 -16.22
N ARG A 253 -11.65 -42.81 -16.38
CA ARG A 253 -10.83 -43.56 -17.36
C ARG A 253 -10.80 -45.07 -17.09
N CYS A 254 -10.68 -45.47 -15.83
CA CYS A 254 -10.69 -46.92 -15.49
C CYS A 254 -12.00 -47.61 -15.83
N LYS A 255 -13.13 -46.89 -15.87
CA LYS A 255 -14.43 -47.45 -16.22
C LYS A 255 -14.65 -47.65 -17.74
N PHE A 256 -13.92 -46.93 -18.58
CA PHE A 256 -14.05 -47.05 -20.04
C PHE A 256 -13.02 -47.99 -20.66
N SER A 257 -12.11 -48.55 -19.85
CA SER A 257 -11.09 -49.51 -20.31
C SER A 257 -11.39 -50.95 -19.94
N ALA A 258 -12.56 -51.23 -19.38
CA ALA A 258 -13.11 -52.58 -19.05
C ALA A 258 -14.34 -52.86 -19.92
#